data_281b94b0cce46401ec2d966580ea8c79
#
_entry.id   281b94b0cce46401ec2d966580ea8c79
#
_cell.length_a   1.000
_cell.length_b   1.000
_cell.length_c   1.000
_cell.angle_alpha   90.00
_cell.angle_beta   90.00
_cell.angle_gamma   90.00
#
_symmetry.space_group_name_H-M   'P 1'
#
loop_
_entity.id
_entity.type
_entity.pdbx_description
1 polymer ?
#
loop_
_entity_poly.entity_id
_entity_poly.type
_entity_poly.pdbx_seq_one_letter_code
_entity_poly.pdbx_strand_id
1 'polypeptide(L)'
;MAATPEKTCLPQAKESKTDYSELCPTKEQGDAACPNPDCSQDLLQQFNQLQERFQRTTNALASAAHDLKTPLAILNGYVELLQSEKLGVLNERQREILGDMRTSGQRLQQFIQDFLSFSVLEIGELKMHFEPADLNSCLSEVCRLWSHSFQEKGLALYFLANEKLTEFAFDVPKMQRVVSNLLENASKFTPAGGTVWLHAEPYMWERRSASNPDNLTERRHRAITQPNSVKVSVSDTGPGIPAEYHIEVFDDFFRLPQSESQAGMGLGLAIARRLVGGMGGKIWVESDPGAGCKFSFILPLLPPSTVTNQLVNSGKTK
;
A
#
# COMPACT_ATOMS: atom_id res chain seq x y z
N MET A 1 -49.92 12.81 -39.20
CA MET A 1 -49.31 11.47 -39.36
C MET A 1 -47.97 11.48 -38.62
N ALA A 2 -47.98 11.02 -37.43
CA ALA A 2 -46.80 10.98 -36.54
C ALA A 2 -46.21 9.55 -36.59
N ALA A 3 -44.94 9.48 -36.89
CA ALA A 3 -44.19 8.23 -36.86
C ALA A 3 -43.49 8.14 -35.51
N THR A 4 -43.80 7.09 -34.76
CA THR A 4 -43.16 6.64 -33.51
C THR A 4 -41.82 5.97 -33.81
N PRO A 5 -40.76 6.21 -33.03
CA PRO A 5 -39.52 5.43 -33.16
C PRO A 5 -39.61 4.11 -32.39
N GLU A 6 -39.23 3.04 -33.08
CA GLU A 6 -39.08 1.67 -32.56
C GLU A 6 -38.03 1.63 -31.41
N LYS A 7 -38.46 1.00 -30.32
CA LYS A 7 -37.60 0.63 -29.21
C LYS A 7 -36.83 -0.64 -29.59
N THR A 8 -35.54 -0.50 -29.83
CA THR A 8 -34.60 -1.62 -29.95
C THR A 8 -34.39 -2.26 -28.57
N CYS A 9 -34.92 -3.43 -28.33
CA CYS A 9 -34.65 -4.24 -27.16
C CYS A 9 -33.21 -4.79 -27.21
N LEU A 10 -32.38 -4.35 -26.28
CA LEU A 10 -31.12 -5.04 -25.93
C LEU A 10 -31.45 -6.34 -25.18
N PRO A 11 -30.77 -7.45 -25.46
CA PRO A 11 -30.99 -8.69 -24.72
C PRO A 11 -30.49 -8.56 -23.30
N GLN A 12 -31.40 -8.80 -22.35
CA GLN A 12 -31.06 -8.91 -20.93
C GLN A 12 -30.09 -10.06 -20.72
N ALA A 13 -28.93 -9.79 -20.15
CA ALA A 13 -28.05 -10.80 -19.62
C ALA A 13 -28.82 -11.57 -18.53
N LYS A 14 -29.01 -12.86 -18.73
CA LYS A 14 -29.55 -13.79 -17.72
C LYS A 14 -28.49 -13.86 -16.60
N GLU A 15 -28.77 -13.23 -15.47
CA GLU A 15 -28.14 -13.57 -14.20
C GLU A 15 -28.45 -15.04 -13.90
N SER A 16 -27.49 -15.92 -14.08
CA SER A 16 -27.53 -17.26 -13.54
C SER A 16 -27.37 -17.15 -12.03
N LYS A 17 -28.47 -17.05 -11.30
CA LYS A 17 -28.51 -17.38 -9.88
C LYS A 17 -28.11 -18.83 -9.75
N THR A 18 -26.86 -19.08 -9.43
CA THR A 18 -26.44 -20.41 -8.96
C THR A 18 -27.10 -20.61 -7.61
N ASP A 19 -28.12 -21.48 -7.58
CA ASP A 19 -28.84 -21.85 -6.37
C ASP A 19 -27.90 -22.73 -5.52
N TYR A 20 -27.33 -22.17 -4.48
CA TYR A 20 -26.45 -22.87 -3.53
C TYR A 20 -27.22 -23.80 -2.59
N SER A 21 -28.56 -23.95 -2.75
CA SER A 21 -29.40 -24.82 -1.93
C SER A 21 -29.23 -26.30 -2.23
N GLU A 22 -28.67 -26.68 -3.38
CA GLU A 22 -28.45 -28.09 -3.75
C GLU A 22 -27.14 -28.69 -3.22
N LEU A 23 -26.23 -27.88 -2.65
CA LEU A 23 -24.91 -28.34 -2.20
C LEU A 23 -24.85 -28.82 -0.75
N CYS A 24 -25.95 -28.67 0.03
CA CYS A 24 -26.02 -29.22 1.38
C CYS A 24 -27.47 -29.49 1.81
N PRO A 25 -27.96 -30.74 1.86
CA PRO A 25 -29.35 -31.06 2.11
C PRO A 25 -29.79 -31.03 3.58
N THR A 26 -29.06 -30.44 4.51
CA THR A 26 -29.49 -30.39 5.92
C THR A 26 -29.40 -28.96 6.50
N LYS A 27 -30.47 -28.17 6.22
CA LYS A 27 -30.80 -27.00 7.03
C LYS A 27 -31.87 -27.42 8.05
N GLU A 28 -31.46 -28.02 9.16
CA GLU A 28 -32.20 -28.00 10.43
C GLU A 28 -31.26 -28.48 11.53
N GLN A 29 -31.03 -27.58 12.48
CA GLN A 29 -30.29 -27.70 13.75
C GLN A 29 -28.89 -27.08 13.75
N GLY A 30 -28.73 -26.14 14.67
CA GLY A 30 -27.52 -25.40 14.92
C GLY A 30 -26.31 -26.27 15.32
N ASP A 31 -25.10 -25.77 15.06
CA ASP A 31 -23.80 -26.33 15.44
C ASP A 31 -23.55 -27.76 14.90
N ALA A 32 -23.29 -27.88 13.61
CA ALA A 32 -22.63 -29.09 13.09
C ALA A 32 -21.63 -28.75 12.00
N ALA A 33 -20.36 -29.03 12.29
CA ALA A 33 -19.35 -29.24 11.29
C ALA A 33 -19.91 -30.25 10.25
N CYS A 34 -19.72 -29.97 8.95
CA CYS A 34 -20.20 -30.83 7.85
C CYS A 34 -19.75 -32.28 8.13
N PRO A 35 -20.67 -33.28 8.30
CA PRO A 35 -20.28 -34.60 8.75
C PRO A 35 -19.66 -35.47 7.64
N ASN A 36 -19.45 -34.91 6.43
CA ASN A 36 -18.84 -35.64 5.33
C ASN A 36 -17.37 -35.21 5.18
N PRO A 37 -16.39 -36.05 5.52
CA PRO A 37 -14.97 -35.75 5.36
C PRO A 37 -14.58 -35.49 3.90
N ASP A 38 -15.31 -36.02 2.94
CA ASP A 38 -15.04 -35.82 1.51
C ASP A 38 -15.35 -34.38 1.06
N CYS A 39 -16.38 -33.73 1.62
CA CYS A 39 -16.73 -32.35 1.28
C CYS A 39 -15.65 -31.34 1.74
N SER A 40 -15.06 -31.57 2.91
CA SER A 40 -13.96 -30.71 3.40
C SER A 40 -12.66 -30.94 2.64
N GLN A 41 -12.40 -32.16 2.17
CA GLN A 41 -11.23 -32.48 1.34
C GLN A 41 -11.35 -31.87 -0.07
N ASP A 42 -12.54 -31.93 -0.69
CA ASP A 42 -12.79 -31.33 -2.00
C ASP A 42 -12.67 -29.81 -1.95
N LEU A 43 -13.22 -29.17 -0.92
CA LEU A 43 -13.07 -27.72 -0.72
C LEU A 43 -11.60 -27.31 -0.52
N LEU A 44 -10.85 -28.10 0.25
CA LEU A 44 -9.42 -27.86 0.47
C LEU A 44 -8.64 -28.03 -0.83
N GLN A 45 -8.98 -29.02 -1.65
CA GLN A 45 -8.35 -29.25 -2.93
C GLN A 45 -8.66 -28.14 -3.94
N GLN A 46 -9.91 -27.66 -4.01
CA GLN A 46 -10.31 -26.52 -4.83
C GLN A 46 -9.59 -25.24 -4.38
N PHE A 47 -9.50 -24.98 -3.08
CA PHE A 47 -8.76 -23.86 -2.52
C PHE A 47 -7.25 -23.91 -2.92
N ASN A 48 -6.62 -25.07 -2.77
CA ASN A 48 -5.23 -25.25 -3.15
C ASN A 48 -4.99 -25.05 -4.65
N GLN A 49 -5.91 -25.57 -5.50
CA GLN A 49 -5.83 -25.37 -6.95
C GLN A 49 -6.02 -23.89 -7.34
N LEU A 50 -6.93 -23.17 -6.68
CA LEU A 50 -7.12 -21.74 -6.90
C LEU A 50 -5.89 -20.95 -6.48
N GLN A 51 -5.31 -21.30 -5.34
CA GLN A 51 -4.08 -20.68 -4.83
C GLN A 51 -2.89 -20.92 -5.79
N GLU A 52 -2.73 -22.16 -6.29
CA GLU A 52 -1.68 -22.46 -7.27
C GLU A 52 -1.86 -21.69 -8.59
N ARG A 53 -3.11 -21.60 -9.10
CA ARG A 53 -3.39 -20.82 -10.31
C ARG A 53 -3.08 -19.35 -10.11
N PHE A 54 -3.50 -18.80 -8.99
CA PHE A 54 -3.21 -17.42 -8.62
C PHE A 54 -1.70 -17.17 -8.55
N GLN A 55 -0.96 -18.04 -7.86
CA GLN A 55 0.49 -17.99 -7.76
C GLN A 55 1.18 -18.03 -9.13
N ARG A 56 0.78 -18.96 -10.01
CA ARG A 56 1.34 -19.06 -11.36
C ARG A 56 1.08 -17.82 -12.20
N THR A 57 -0.13 -17.26 -12.12
CA THR A 57 -0.48 -16.02 -12.84
C THR A 57 0.35 -14.85 -12.35
N THR A 58 0.49 -14.70 -11.03
CA THR A 58 1.26 -13.61 -10.44
C THR A 58 2.76 -13.72 -10.74
N ASN A 59 3.33 -14.94 -10.70
CA ASN A 59 4.70 -15.19 -11.09
C ASN A 59 4.96 -14.86 -12.57
N ALA A 60 4.02 -15.22 -13.45
CA ALA A 60 4.11 -14.89 -14.88
C ALA A 60 4.07 -13.37 -15.11
N LEU A 61 3.19 -12.67 -14.38
CA LEU A 61 3.10 -11.21 -14.42
C LEU A 61 4.37 -10.53 -13.87
N ALA A 62 4.94 -11.06 -12.78
CA ALA A 62 6.19 -10.56 -12.22
C ALA A 62 7.36 -10.76 -13.20
N SER A 63 7.43 -11.92 -13.88
CA SER A 63 8.44 -12.16 -14.92
C SER A 63 8.28 -11.19 -16.10
N ALA A 64 7.06 -11.03 -16.61
CA ALA A 64 6.79 -10.12 -17.72
C ALA A 64 7.14 -8.67 -17.38
N ALA A 65 6.85 -8.23 -16.15
CA ALA A 65 7.20 -6.89 -15.71
C ALA A 65 8.71 -6.70 -15.54
N HIS A 66 9.44 -7.74 -15.10
CA HIS A 66 10.90 -7.72 -15.09
C HIS A 66 11.46 -7.60 -16.53
N ASP A 67 10.90 -8.33 -17.48
CA ASP A 67 11.34 -8.31 -18.87
C ASP A 67 11.03 -6.98 -19.57
N LEU A 68 10.02 -6.25 -19.12
CA LEU A 68 9.71 -4.89 -19.59
C LEU A 68 10.68 -3.83 -19.00
N LYS A 69 11.25 -4.06 -17.82
CA LYS A 69 12.16 -3.11 -17.18
C LYS A 69 13.44 -2.88 -17.98
N THR A 70 13.98 -3.93 -18.57
CA THR A 70 15.24 -3.86 -19.32
C THR A 70 15.12 -2.99 -20.59
N PRO A 71 14.18 -3.23 -21.52
CA PRO A 71 14.03 -2.38 -22.71
C PRO A 71 13.67 -0.94 -22.34
N LEU A 72 12.89 -0.73 -21.28
CA LEU A 72 12.54 0.61 -20.84
C LEU A 72 13.76 1.37 -20.28
N ALA A 73 14.65 0.71 -19.55
CA ALA A 73 15.90 1.31 -19.09
C ALA A 73 16.80 1.72 -20.27
N ILE A 74 16.85 0.92 -21.32
CA ILE A 74 17.60 1.24 -22.55
C ILE A 74 16.99 2.46 -23.25
N LEU A 75 15.67 2.51 -23.40
CA LEU A 75 14.97 3.65 -24.00
C LEU A 75 15.21 4.94 -23.21
N ASN A 76 15.11 4.90 -21.89
CA ASN A 76 15.41 6.05 -21.03
C ASN A 76 16.89 6.49 -21.17
N GLY A 77 17.82 5.54 -21.26
CA GLY A 77 19.23 5.83 -21.49
C GLY A 77 19.48 6.55 -22.82
N TYR A 78 18.78 6.15 -23.90
CA TYR A 78 18.87 6.87 -25.17
C TYR A 78 18.29 8.29 -25.11
N VAL A 79 17.16 8.47 -24.39
CA VAL A 79 16.59 9.80 -24.18
C VAL A 79 17.56 10.70 -23.40
N GLU A 80 18.18 10.19 -22.35
CA GLU A 80 19.20 10.93 -21.57
C GLU A 80 20.44 11.26 -22.41
N LEU A 81 20.91 10.31 -23.23
CA LEU A 81 22.05 10.51 -24.13
C LEU A 81 21.75 11.63 -25.13
N LEU A 82 20.56 11.63 -25.74
CA LEU A 82 20.14 12.69 -26.66
C LEU A 82 20.01 14.04 -25.94
N GLN A 83 19.41 14.07 -24.77
CA GLN A 83 19.26 15.30 -23.96
C GLN A 83 20.60 15.87 -23.48
N SER A 84 21.65 15.04 -23.36
CA SER A 84 22.99 15.49 -23.01
C SER A 84 23.69 16.31 -24.10
N GLU A 85 23.09 16.41 -25.29
CA GLU A 85 23.61 17.09 -26.49
C GLU A 85 24.99 16.61 -26.95
N LYS A 86 25.50 15.49 -26.43
CA LYS A 86 26.81 14.93 -26.81
C LYS A 86 26.83 14.42 -28.27
N LEU A 87 25.66 14.12 -28.83
CA LEU A 87 25.51 13.65 -30.21
C LEU A 87 25.12 14.75 -31.19
N GLY A 88 24.97 15.98 -30.73
CA GLY A 88 24.59 17.13 -31.53
C GLY A 88 23.66 18.07 -30.78
N VAL A 89 23.61 19.33 -31.18
CA VAL A 89 22.76 20.35 -30.57
C VAL A 89 21.31 20.10 -30.95
N LEU A 90 20.42 20.13 -29.96
CA LEU A 90 18.98 19.96 -30.13
C LEU A 90 18.29 21.30 -30.41
N ASN A 91 17.30 21.32 -31.29
CA ASN A 91 16.40 22.46 -31.40
C ASN A 91 15.34 22.42 -30.24
N GLU A 92 14.64 23.56 -30.05
CA GLU A 92 13.66 23.67 -28.96
C GLU A 92 12.58 22.59 -29.03
N ARG A 93 12.07 22.29 -30.21
CA ARG A 93 11.03 21.27 -30.40
C ARG A 93 11.53 19.86 -30.04
N GLN A 94 12.78 19.56 -30.38
CA GLN A 94 13.41 18.26 -30.02
C GLN A 94 13.61 18.15 -28.51
N ARG A 95 14.01 19.24 -27.81
CA ARG A 95 14.13 19.25 -26.35
C ARG A 95 12.79 19.00 -25.67
N GLU A 96 11.73 19.66 -26.16
CA GLU A 96 10.36 19.47 -25.65
C GLU A 96 9.92 18.02 -25.79
N ILE A 97 10.03 17.44 -27.00
CA ILE A 97 9.65 16.04 -27.27
C ILE A 97 10.44 15.07 -26.39
N LEU A 98 11.76 15.24 -26.27
CA LEU A 98 12.59 14.39 -25.41
C LEU A 98 12.26 14.56 -23.93
N GLY A 99 11.82 15.74 -23.50
CA GLY A 99 11.30 15.99 -22.16
C GLY A 99 10.03 15.18 -21.88
N ASP A 100 9.10 15.17 -22.82
CA ASP A 100 7.87 14.39 -22.75
C ASP A 100 8.15 12.88 -22.76
N MET A 101 9.08 12.43 -23.61
CA MET A 101 9.50 11.02 -23.65
C MET A 101 10.14 10.58 -22.33
N ARG A 102 11.00 11.40 -21.73
CA ARG A 102 11.62 11.12 -20.42
C ARG A 102 10.54 11.00 -19.34
N THR A 103 9.62 11.96 -19.30
CA THR A 103 8.52 11.96 -18.34
C THR A 103 7.65 10.71 -18.47
N SER A 104 7.32 10.34 -19.71
CA SER A 104 6.51 9.14 -20.00
C SER A 104 7.25 7.85 -19.66
N GLY A 105 8.56 7.78 -19.95
CA GLY A 105 9.41 6.64 -19.60
C GLY A 105 9.53 6.46 -18.08
N GLN A 106 9.73 7.54 -17.34
CA GLN A 106 9.78 7.50 -15.88
C GLN A 106 8.43 7.06 -15.27
N ARG A 107 7.30 7.55 -15.81
CA ARG A 107 5.96 7.11 -15.40
C ARG A 107 5.74 5.62 -15.61
N LEU A 108 6.15 5.10 -16.78
CA LEU A 108 6.02 3.67 -17.09
C LEU A 108 6.93 2.82 -16.20
N GLN A 109 8.14 3.29 -15.90
CA GLN A 109 9.04 2.61 -14.97
C GLN A 109 8.45 2.51 -13.56
N GLN A 110 7.87 3.60 -13.07
CA GLN A 110 7.18 3.62 -11.78
C GLN A 110 5.98 2.67 -11.78
N PHE A 111 5.18 2.70 -12.85
CA PHE A 111 4.06 1.79 -13.05
C PHE A 111 4.47 0.32 -12.93
N ILE A 112 5.52 -0.10 -13.67
CA ILE A 112 6.03 -1.47 -13.62
C ILE A 112 6.51 -1.82 -12.20
N GLN A 113 7.15 -0.89 -11.52
CA GLN A 113 7.69 -1.11 -10.18
C GLN A 113 6.59 -1.27 -9.11
N ASP A 114 5.54 -0.45 -9.20
CA ASP A 114 4.38 -0.53 -8.32
C ASP A 114 3.59 -1.80 -8.55
N PHE A 115 3.40 -2.18 -9.82
CA PHE A 115 2.74 -3.42 -10.19
C PHE A 115 3.50 -4.66 -9.72
N LEU A 116 4.84 -4.69 -9.86
CA LEU A 116 5.67 -5.77 -9.31
C LEU A 116 5.55 -5.86 -7.80
N SER A 117 5.63 -4.72 -7.12
CA SER A 117 5.51 -4.65 -5.66
C SER A 117 4.14 -5.17 -5.20
N PHE A 118 3.08 -4.76 -5.88
CA PHE A 118 1.73 -5.24 -5.65
C PHE A 118 1.61 -6.75 -5.86
N SER A 119 2.12 -7.27 -6.99
CA SER A 119 2.06 -8.68 -7.34
C SER A 119 2.75 -9.58 -6.31
N VAL A 120 3.92 -9.16 -5.81
CA VAL A 120 4.66 -9.89 -4.75
C VAL A 120 3.87 -9.88 -3.43
N LEU A 121 3.17 -8.78 -3.11
CA LEU A 121 2.37 -8.68 -1.90
C LEU A 121 1.09 -9.53 -1.95
N GLU A 122 0.52 -9.75 -3.14
CA GLU A 122 -0.67 -10.60 -3.35
C GLU A 122 -0.36 -12.10 -3.17
N ILE A 123 0.84 -12.56 -3.49
CA ILE A 123 1.22 -13.98 -3.37
C ILE A 123 1.25 -14.45 -1.90
N GLY A 124 1.08 -13.55 -0.94
CA GLY A 124 1.02 -13.91 0.50
C GLY A 124 2.38 -14.25 1.12
N GLU A 125 3.47 -14.21 0.37
CA GLU A 125 4.83 -14.39 0.90
C GLU A 125 5.46 -13.05 1.35
N LEU A 126 4.70 -12.25 2.09
CA LEU A 126 5.27 -11.06 2.70
C LEU A 126 6.23 -11.44 3.84
N LYS A 127 7.42 -11.93 3.46
CA LYS A 127 8.48 -12.20 4.44
C LYS A 127 8.93 -10.89 5.06
N MET A 128 8.60 -10.70 6.33
CA MET A 128 9.06 -9.56 7.11
C MET A 128 10.41 -9.88 7.75
N HIS A 129 11.35 -8.95 7.60
CA HIS A 129 12.67 -9.02 8.25
C HIS A 129 12.71 -7.99 9.38
N PHE A 130 12.32 -8.44 10.59
CA PHE A 130 12.34 -7.57 11.76
C PHE A 130 13.75 -7.51 12.33
N GLU A 131 14.31 -6.31 12.42
CA GLU A 131 15.59 -6.05 13.07
C GLU A 131 15.47 -4.82 13.98
N PRO A 132 16.19 -4.78 15.11
CA PRO A 132 16.24 -3.58 15.95
C PRO A 132 16.85 -2.42 15.15
N ALA A 133 16.11 -1.33 15.08
CA ALA A 133 16.54 -0.13 14.34
C ALA A 133 15.98 1.16 14.96
N ASP A 134 16.69 2.26 14.73
CA ASP A 134 16.25 3.60 15.10
C ASP A 134 15.31 4.17 14.04
N LEU A 135 14.07 4.43 14.45
CA LEU A 135 13.06 4.97 13.56
C LEU A 135 13.38 6.40 13.11
N ASN A 136 13.95 7.25 13.97
CA ASN A 136 14.32 8.60 13.58
C ASN A 136 15.35 8.61 12.46
N SER A 137 16.37 7.76 12.54
CA SER A 137 17.38 7.60 11.49
C SER A 137 16.76 7.11 10.17
N CYS A 138 15.87 6.12 10.24
CA CYS A 138 15.15 5.61 9.07
C CYS A 138 14.31 6.71 8.38
N LEU A 139 13.54 7.48 9.15
CA LEU A 139 12.68 8.55 8.62
C LEU A 139 13.49 9.73 8.08
N SER A 140 14.60 10.09 8.76
CA SER A 140 15.52 11.13 8.31
C SER A 140 16.14 10.80 6.95
N GLU A 141 16.53 9.55 6.75
CA GLU A 141 17.06 9.07 5.47
C GLU A 141 16.04 9.21 4.34
N VAL A 142 14.79 8.80 4.57
CA VAL A 142 13.72 8.95 3.58
C VAL A 142 13.47 10.43 3.27
N CYS A 143 13.43 11.30 4.28
CA CYS A 143 13.29 12.74 4.06
C CYS A 143 14.43 13.31 3.21
N ARG A 144 15.66 12.89 3.46
CA ARG A 144 16.82 13.31 2.67
C ARG A 144 16.71 12.91 1.21
N LEU A 145 16.21 11.69 0.93
CA LEU A 145 16.00 11.21 -0.44
C LEU A 145 14.92 12.02 -1.18
N TRP A 146 13.88 12.46 -0.46
CA TRP A 146 12.78 13.21 -1.05
C TRP A 146 13.00 14.73 -1.10
N SER A 147 13.97 15.27 -0.36
CA SER A 147 14.20 16.73 -0.21
C SER A 147 14.35 17.45 -1.56
N HIS A 148 15.14 16.90 -2.48
CA HIS A 148 15.36 17.50 -3.80
C HIS A 148 14.07 17.56 -4.62
N SER A 149 13.30 16.46 -4.67
CA SER A 149 12.04 16.41 -5.42
C SER A 149 10.99 17.37 -4.88
N PHE A 150 10.94 17.58 -3.54
CA PHE A 150 10.07 18.56 -2.92
C PHE A 150 10.51 19.99 -3.28
N GLN A 151 11.81 20.26 -3.23
CA GLN A 151 12.37 21.57 -3.59
C GLN A 151 12.08 21.92 -5.07
N GLU A 152 12.27 20.98 -5.99
CA GLU A 152 11.94 21.17 -7.42
C GLU A 152 10.48 21.54 -7.66
N LYS A 153 9.57 21.01 -6.83
CA LYS A 153 8.14 21.32 -6.87
C LYS A 153 7.72 22.56 -6.08
N GLY A 154 8.69 23.24 -5.43
CA GLY A 154 8.44 24.40 -4.59
C GLY A 154 7.66 24.06 -3.31
N LEU A 155 7.83 22.84 -2.77
CA LEU A 155 7.21 22.36 -1.54
C LEU A 155 8.21 22.40 -0.37
N ALA A 156 7.72 22.71 0.83
CA ALA A 156 8.50 22.60 2.06
C ALA A 156 8.27 21.21 2.68
N LEU A 157 9.36 20.49 2.98
CA LEU A 157 9.33 19.20 3.70
C LEU A 157 10.02 19.35 5.05
N TYR A 158 9.28 19.06 6.13
CA TYR A 158 9.80 19.08 7.49
C TYR A 158 9.74 17.70 8.12
N PHE A 159 10.82 17.29 8.75
CA PHE A 159 10.89 16.13 9.61
C PHE A 159 11.05 16.56 11.06
N LEU A 160 10.15 16.09 11.92
CA LEU A 160 10.16 16.34 13.36
C LEU A 160 10.61 15.07 14.08
N ALA A 161 11.91 14.97 14.35
CA ALA A 161 12.46 13.86 15.13
C ALA A 161 11.95 13.93 16.58
N ASN A 162 11.75 12.77 17.20
CA ASN A 162 11.28 12.66 18.58
C ASN A 162 12.27 11.83 19.41
N GLU A 163 12.96 12.49 20.34
CA GLU A 163 13.97 11.87 21.20
C GLU A 163 13.41 10.82 22.18
N LYS A 164 12.07 10.77 22.35
CA LYS A 164 11.41 9.78 23.21
C LYS A 164 11.23 8.43 22.54
N LEU A 165 11.51 8.32 21.24
CA LEU A 165 11.47 7.06 20.52
C LEU A 165 12.72 6.25 20.83
N THR A 166 12.52 5.04 21.29
CA THR A 166 13.56 4.05 21.49
C THR A 166 13.65 3.11 20.28
N GLU A 167 14.78 2.46 20.09
CA GLU A 167 14.91 1.39 19.11
C GLU A 167 13.87 0.29 19.35
N PHE A 168 13.30 -0.22 18.26
CA PHE A 168 12.40 -1.37 18.29
C PHE A 168 12.55 -2.18 17.00
N ALA A 169 12.02 -3.40 16.98
CA ALA A 169 12.17 -4.29 15.83
C ALA A 169 11.11 -3.97 14.76
N PHE A 170 11.58 -3.59 13.56
CA PHE A 170 10.75 -3.41 12.36
C PHE A 170 11.55 -3.73 11.09
N ASP A 171 10.86 -3.86 9.96
CA ASP A 171 11.48 -4.08 8.65
C ASP A 171 11.83 -2.72 8.03
N VAL A 172 13.10 -2.34 8.07
CA VAL A 172 13.60 -1.03 7.63
C VAL A 172 13.27 -0.75 6.15
N PRO A 173 13.57 -1.63 5.18
CA PRO A 173 13.22 -1.40 3.77
C PRO A 173 11.73 -1.22 3.53
N LYS A 174 10.88 -1.99 4.23
CA LYS A 174 9.42 -1.88 4.08
C LYS A 174 8.89 -0.60 4.75
N MET A 175 9.46 -0.20 5.89
CA MET A 175 9.17 1.09 6.53
C MET A 175 9.49 2.25 5.58
N GLN A 176 10.69 2.26 4.99
CA GLN A 176 11.08 3.27 4.01
C GLN A 176 10.11 3.31 2.84
N ARG A 177 9.63 2.15 2.36
CA ARG A 177 8.65 2.07 1.27
C ARG A 177 7.29 2.65 1.67
N VAL A 178 6.79 2.36 2.89
CA VAL A 178 5.54 2.95 3.41
C VAL A 178 5.64 4.46 3.43
N VAL A 179 6.68 5.01 4.05
CA VAL A 179 6.87 6.46 4.20
C VAL A 179 7.06 7.11 2.83
N SER A 180 7.83 6.50 1.92
CA SER A 180 8.00 6.99 0.54
C SER A 180 6.67 7.07 -0.21
N ASN A 181 5.78 6.07 -0.11
CA ASN A 181 4.47 6.10 -0.74
C ASN A 181 3.59 7.25 -0.19
N LEU A 182 3.68 7.53 1.11
CA LEU A 182 2.94 8.65 1.71
C LEU A 182 3.51 10.00 1.28
N LEU A 183 4.85 10.15 1.24
CA LEU A 183 5.51 11.37 0.77
C LEU A 183 5.28 11.60 -0.72
N GLU A 184 5.27 10.55 -1.54
CA GLU A 184 4.95 10.63 -2.96
C GLU A 184 3.55 11.21 -3.17
N ASN A 185 2.54 10.71 -2.44
CA ASN A 185 1.19 11.24 -2.48
C ASN A 185 1.14 12.70 -2.03
N ALA A 186 1.79 13.05 -0.92
CA ALA A 186 1.86 14.42 -0.45
C ALA A 186 2.51 15.34 -1.50
N SER A 187 3.65 14.93 -2.08
CA SER A 187 4.34 15.67 -3.16
C SER A 187 3.50 15.81 -4.44
N LYS A 188 2.60 14.88 -4.70
CA LYS A 188 1.76 14.86 -5.90
C LYS A 188 0.54 15.76 -5.77
N PHE A 189 -0.08 15.80 -4.61
CA PHE A 189 -1.36 16.48 -4.40
C PHE A 189 -1.23 17.84 -3.72
N THR A 190 -0.11 18.12 -3.07
CA THR A 190 0.12 19.45 -2.47
C THR A 190 0.49 20.46 -3.56
N PRO A 191 -0.19 21.60 -3.66
CA PRO A 191 0.17 22.65 -4.63
C PRO A 191 1.51 23.30 -4.27
N ALA A 192 2.17 23.91 -5.27
CA ALA A 192 3.40 24.66 -5.06
C ALA A 192 3.23 25.73 -3.99
N GLY A 193 4.24 25.91 -3.14
CA GLY A 193 4.18 26.77 -1.94
C GLY A 193 3.60 26.07 -0.71
N GLY A 194 3.09 24.84 -0.87
CA GLY A 194 2.55 24.05 0.24
C GLY A 194 3.63 23.42 1.12
N THR A 195 3.18 22.81 2.21
CA THR A 195 4.06 22.25 3.24
C THR A 195 3.66 20.82 3.57
N VAL A 196 4.67 19.97 3.80
CA VAL A 196 4.50 18.58 4.23
C VAL A 196 5.34 18.35 5.49
N TRP A 197 4.74 17.70 6.48
CA TRP A 197 5.38 17.33 7.74
C TRP A 197 5.40 15.81 7.89
N LEU A 198 6.56 15.26 8.23
CA LEU A 198 6.71 13.90 8.71
C LEU A 198 6.98 13.94 10.21
N HIS A 199 6.19 13.22 10.98
CA HIS A 199 6.27 13.17 12.43
C HIS A 199 6.13 11.74 12.94
N ALA A 200 6.88 11.42 14.01
CA ALA A 200 6.76 10.15 14.70
C ALA A 200 6.67 10.38 16.21
N GLU A 201 5.79 9.63 16.90
CA GLU A 201 5.58 9.78 18.33
C GLU A 201 5.26 8.44 19.00
N PRO A 202 5.65 8.26 20.28
CA PRO A 202 5.17 7.14 21.09
C PRO A 202 3.65 7.18 21.19
N TYR A 203 2.99 6.04 21.06
CA TYR A 203 1.54 5.96 21.02
C TYR A 203 0.99 4.82 21.88
N MET A 204 -0.17 5.05 22.50
CA MET A 204 -0.92 4.03 23.22
C MET A 204 -1.95 3.42 22.29
N TRP A 205 -1.74 2.18 21.90
CA TRP A 205 -2.66 1.47 21.04
C TRP A 205 -3.43 0.40 21.80
N GLU A 206 -4.71 0.64 22.02
CA GLU A 206 -5.63 -0.36 22.56
C GLU A 206 -6.06 -1.33 21.45
N ARG A 207 -5.37 -2.46 21.35
CA ARG A 207 -5.85 -3.57 20.51
C ARG A 207 -7.09 -4.16 21.16
N ARG A 208 -8.26 -3.99 20.53
CA ARG A 208 -9.45 -4.78 20.88
C ARG A 208 -9.17 -6.23 20.50
N SER A 209 -8.76 -7.02 21.48
CA SER A 209 -8.59 -8.47 21.29
C SER A 209 -9.97 -9.08 21.18
N ALA A 210 -10.29 -9.66 20.03
CA ALA A 210 -11.57 -10.35 19.78
C ALA A 210 -11.68 -11.71 20.50
N SER A 211 -10.83 -11.99 21.49
CA SER A 211 -10.80 -13.27 22.19
C SER A 211 -11.14 -13.13 23.67
N ASN A 212 -12.26 -13.73 24.05
CA ASN A 212 -12.82 -14.04 25.35
C ASN A 212 -13.50 -12.91 26.13
N PRO A 213 -14.85 -12.98 26.26
CA PRO A 213 -15.61 -12.10 27.15
C PRO A 213 -15.34 -12.35 28.66
N ASP A 214 -14.74 -13.48 29.05
CA ASP A 214 -14.60 -13.88 30.46
C ASP A 214 -13.40 -13.22 31.17
N ASN A 215 -12.52 -12.51 30.49
CA ASN A 215 -11.34 -11.86 31.09
C ASN A 215 -11.48 -10.34 31.28
N LEU A 216 -12.70 -9.83 31.37
CA LEU A 216 -12.95 -8.38 31.47
C LEU A 216 -12.61 -7.81 32.88
N THR A 217 -12.49 -8.64 33.90
CA THR A 217 -12.27 -8.20 35.29
C THR A 217 -10.80 -7.99 35.65
N GLU A 218 -9.88 -8.77 35.08
CA GLU A 218 -8.45 -8.62 35.41
C GLU A 218 -7.72 -7.54 34.58
N ARG A 219 -8.24 -7.18 33.41
CA ARG A 219 -7.62 -6.14 32.54
C ARG A 219 -7.87 -4.70 32.99
N ARG A 220 -8.88 -4.45 33.83
CA ARG A 220 -9.21 -3.09 34.30
C ARG A 220 -8.21 -2.50 35.30
N HIS A 221 -7.27 -3.29 35.81
CA HIS A 221 -6.30 -2.82 36.80
C HIS A 221 -4.85 -2.71 36.32
N ARG A 222 -4.52 -3.13 35.09
CA ARG A 222 -3.26 -2.73 34.47
C ARG A 222 -3.53 -1.48 33.63
N ALA A 223 -3.47 -0.33 34.26
CA ALA A 223 -3.24 0.92 33.55
C ALA A 223 -1.90 0.73 32.81
N ILE A 224 -1.96 0.50 31.49
CA ILE A 224 -0.76 0.53 30.64
C ILE A 224 -0.31 1.98 30.66
N THR A 225 0.66 2.29 31.51
CA THR A 225 1.17 3.66 31.71
C THR A 225 2.27 4.03 30.71
N GLN A 226 2.69 3.09 29.87
CA GLN A 226 3.75 3.30 28.89
C GLN A 226 3.26 3.04 27.46
N PRO A 227 3.75 3.81 26.47
CA PRO A 227 3.46 3.57 25.06
C PRO A 227 3.83 2.15 24.65
N ASN A 228 2.94 1.48 23.93
CA ASN A 228 3.13 0.12 23.42
C ASN A 228 3.29 0.07 21.89
N SER A 229 3.26 1.22 21.27
CA SER A 229 3.33 1.40 19.82
C SER A 229 3.96 2.75 19.46
N VAL A 230 4.30 2.89 18.20
CA VAL A 230 4.74 4.16 17.60
C VAL A 230 3.73 4.55 16.53
N LYS A 231 3.37 5.83 16.50
CA LYS A 231 2.57 6.44 15.44
C LYS A 231 3.46 7.28 14.55
N VAL A 232 3.41 7.06 13.24
CA VAL A 232 4.05 7.87 12.20
C VAL A 232 2.95 8.56 11.41
N SER A 233 3.12 9.85 11.14
CA SER A 233 2.16 10.66 10.40
C SER A 233 2.85 11.49 9.33
N VAL A 234 2.26 11.52 8.14
CA VAL A 234 2.59 12.45 7.04
C VAL A 234 1.40 13.37 6.88
N SER A 235 1.60 14.67 7.10
CA SER A 235 0.57 15.70 6.96
C SER A 235 0.93 16.64 5.83
N ASP A 236 -0.03 17.03 5.02
CA ASP A 236 0.14 17.95 3.90
C ASP A 236 -0.92 19.06 3.89
N THR A 237 -0.64 20.13 3.16
CA THR A 237 -1.55 21.25 2.93
C THR A 237 -2.23 21.17 1.56
N GLY A 238 -2.54 19.97 1.11
CA GLY A 238 -3.19 19.70 -0.17
C GLY A 238 -4.70 19.98 -0.16
N PRO A 239 -5.42 19.54 -1.19
CA PRO A 239 -6.86 19.80 -1.35
C PRO A 239 -7.74 19.04 -0.37
N GLY A 240 -7.18 18.04 0.36
CA GLY A 240 -7.97 17.18 1.23
C GLY A 240 -8.74 16.09 0.48
N ILE A 241 -9.34 15.19 1.24
CA ILE A 241 -10.10 14.02 0.77
C ILE A 241 -11.46 14.03 1.45
N PRO A 242 -12.58 13.95 0.69
CA PRO A 242 -13.91 13.80 1.27
C PRO A 242 -14.02 12.56 2.15
N ALA A 243 -14.78 12.66 3.26
CA ALA A 243 -14.89 11.60 4.27
C ALA A 243 -15.39 10.26 3.71
N GLU A 244 -16.22 10.31 2.64
CA GLU A 244 -16.74 9.13 1.95
C GLU A 244 -15.63 8.24 1.35
N TYR A 245 -14.46 8.81 1.01
CA TYR A 245 -13.35 8.08 0.39
C TYR A 245 -12.25 7.67 1.38
N HIS A 246 -12.35 7.98 2.68
CA HIS A 246 -11.28 7.70 3.66
C HIS A 246 -10.93 6.22 3.81
N ILE A 247 -11.85 5.33 3.48
CA ILE A 247 -11.62 3.88 3.48
C ILE A 247 -11.12 3.44 2.11
N GLU A 248 -11.78 3.89 1.05
CA GLU A 248 -11.54 3.48 -0.33
C GLU A 248 -10.18 3.94 -0.89
N VAL A 249 -9.61 5.04 -0.36
CA VAL A 249 -8.27 5.50 -0.79
C VAL A 249 -7.14 4.49 -0.55
N PHE A 250 -7.38 3.49 0.29
CA PHE A 250 -6.46 2.38 0.53
C PHE A 250 -6.77 1.14 -0.30
N ASP A 251 -7.81 1.16 -1.14
CA ASP A 251 -8.15 0.04 -2.01
C ASP A 251 -7.28 0.03 -3.27
N ASP A 252 -7.15 -1.14 -3.86
CA ASP A 252 -6.33 -1.35 -5.04
C ASP A 252 -6.90 -0.57 -6.23
N PHE A 253 -6.01 0.12 -6.95
CA PHE A 253 -6.34 0.90 -8.15
C PHE A 253 -7.34 2.04 -7.91
N PHE A 254 -7.67 2.35 -6.66
CA PHE A 254 -8.60 3.43 -6.36
C PHE A 254 -7.97 4.81 -6.64
N ARG A 255 -8.75 5.69 -7.23
CA ARG A 255 -8.40 7.08 -7.53
C ARG A 255 -9.62 7.97 -7.33
N LEU A 256 -9.40 9.13 -6.74
CA LEU A 256 -10.47 10.12 -6.62
C LEU A 256 -10.92 10.60 -8.01
N PRO A 257 -12.23 10.73 -8.27
CA PRO A 257 -12.76 11.13 -9.58
C PRO A 257 -12.16 12.43 -10.14
N GLN A 258 -11.80 13.36 -9.26
CA GLN A 258 -11.21 14.65 -9.62
C GLN A 258 -9.69 14.59 -9.91
N SER A 259 -9.02 13.47 -9.66
CA SER A 259 -7.57 13.30 -9.81
C SER A 259 -7.15 12.51 -11.05
N GLU A 260 -8.06 12.29 -12.01
CA GLU A 260 -7.79 11.49 -13.22
C GLU A 260 -6.65 12.02 -14.09
N SER A 261 -6.40 13.33 -14.09
CA SER A 261 -5.32 13.97 -14.84
C SER A 261 -3.93 13.77 -14.19
N GLN A 262 -3.86 13.36 -12.92
CA GLN A 262 -2.59 13.17 -12.22
C GLN A 262 -2.07 11.73 -12.38
N ALA A 263 -0.78 11.58 -12.67
CA ALA A 263 -0.16 10.27 -12.90
C ALA A 263 -0.16 9.39 -11.65
N GLY A 264 -0.44 8.07 -11.81
CA GLY A 264 -0.33 7.05 -10.77
C GLY A 264 -1.43 5.99 -10.88
N MET A 265 -1.12 4.75 -10.48
CA MET A 265 -2.02 3.58 -10.58
C MET A 265 -3.04 3.47 -9.45
N GLY A 266 -2.92 4.26 -8.38
CA GLY A 266 -3.72 4.05 -7.16
C GLY A 266 -3.25 2.86 -6.32
N LEU A 267 -2.01 2.41 -6.47
CA LEU A 267 -1.46 1.28 -5.71
C LEU A 267 -0.64 1.69 -4.49
N GLY A 268 -0.12 2.93 -4.44
CA GLY A 268 0.81 3.35 -3.38
C GLY A 268 0.24 3.22 -1.97
N LEU A 269 -1.01 3.67 -1.74
CA LEU A 269 -1.68 3.55 -0.45
C LEU A 269 -2.09 2.11 -0.12
N ALA A 270 -2.51 1.34 -1.11
CA ALA A 270 -2.82 -0.08 -0.94
C ALA A 270 -1.58 -0.89 -0.53
N ILE A 271 -0.43 -0.63 -1.16
CA ILE A 271 0.87 -1.20 -0.79
C ILE A 271 1.24 -0.77 0.64
N ALA A 272 1.10 0.51 0.98
CA ALA A 272 1.37 1.00 2.33
C ALA A 272 0.50 0.28 3.38
N ARG A 273 -0.82 0.11 3.12
CA ARG A 273 -1.74 -0.62 4.01
C ARG A 273 -1.30 -2.07 4.23
N ARG A 274 -0.91 -2.79 3.16
CA ARG A 274 -0.43 -4.18 3.26
C ARG A 274 0.88 -4.29 4.03
N LEU A 275 1.84 -3.41 3.76
CA LEU A 275 3.12 -3.40 4.46
C LEU A 275 2.96 -3.10 5.95
N VAL A 276 2.15 -2.09 6.29
CA VAL A 276 1.82 -1.76 7.69
C VAL A 276 1.10 -2.92 8.37
N GLY A 277 0.13 -3.54 7.69
CA GLY A 277 -0.58 -4.73 8.18
C GLY A 277 0.35 -5.91 8.42
N GLY A 278 1.28 -6.19 7.50
CA GLY A 278 2.31 -7.23 7.65
C GLY A 278 3.25 -6.97 8.82
N MET A 279 3.55 -5.71 9.14
CA MET A 279 4.27 -5.34 10.37
C MET A 279 3.38 -5.36 11.62
N GLY A 280 2.12 -5.79 11.53
CA GLY A 280 1.17 -5.88 12.64
C GLY A 280 0.55 -4.55 13.04
N GLY A 281 0.62 -3.54 12.19
CA GLY A 281 0.12 -2.19 12.39
C GLY A 281 -1.25 -1.92 11.77
N LYS A 282 -1.65 -0.65 11.80
CA LYS A 282 -2.85 -0.11 11.17
C LYS A 282 -2.54 1.25 10.55
N ILE A 283 -3.11 1.54 9.37
CA ILE A 283 -3.02 2.83 8.67
C ILE A 283 -4.40 3.43 8.49
N TRP A 284 -4.49 4.77 8.50
CA TRP A 284 -5.72 5.53 8.25
C TRP A 284 -5.40 6.93 7.74
N VAL A 285 -6.42 7.66 7.32
CA VAL A 285 -6.35 9.07 6.95
C VAL A 285 -7.32 9.90 7.78
N GLU A 286 -6.90 11.11 8.12
CA GLU A 286 -7.69 12.19 8.69
C GLU A 286 -7.61 13.36 7.70
N SER A 287 -8.74 13.80 7.16
CA SER A 287 -8.74 14.83 6.12
C SER A 287 -10.12 15.48 6.00
N ASP A 288 -10.11 16.76 5.69
CA ASP A 288 -11.30 17.50 5.28
C ASP A 288 -11.02 18.24 3.96
N PRO A 289 -11.99 18.36 3.06
CA PRO A 289 -11.82 19.11 1.81
C PRO A 289 -11.31 20.53 2.06
N GLY A 290 -10.18 20.88 1.44
CA GLY A 290 -9.53 22.18 1.57
C GLY A 290 -8.61 22.34 2.77
N ALA A 291 -8.53 21.36 3.69
CA ALA A 291 -7.70 21.41 4.91
C ALA A 291 -6.41 20.56 4.84
N GLY A 292 -6.19 19.88 3.71
CA GLY A 292 -5.08 18.94 3.54
C GLY A 292 -5.40 17.54 4.04
N CYS A 293 -4.36 16.69 4.05
CA CYS A 293 -4.48 15.31 4.52
C CYS A 293 -3.46 15.02 5.61
N LYS A 294 -3.85 14.12 6.52
CA LYS A 294 -2.95 13.51 7.49
C LYS A 294 -3.09 12.00 7.41
N PHE A 295 -2.14 11.37 6.74
CA PHE A 295 -2.01 9.93 6.74
C PHE A 295 -1.22 9.49 7.96
N SER A 296 -1.78 8.59 8.74
CA SER A 296 -1.16 8.09 9.97
C SER A 296 -1.14 6.57 9.96
N PHE A 297 -0.05 5.99 10.49
CA PHE A 297 -0.03 4.57 10.79
C PHE A 297 0.62 4.31 12.14
N ILE A 298 0.26 3.19 12.75
CA ILE A 298 0.80 2.73 14.02
C ILE A 298 1.47 1.37 13.85
N LEU A 299 2.57 1.17 14.54
CA LEU A 299 3.26 -0.11 14.65
C LEU A 299 3.45 -0.50 16.12
N PRO A 300 3.26 -1.78 16.47
CA PRO A 300 3.54 -2.25 17.81
C PRO A 300 5.06 -2.23 18.07
N LEU A 301 5.48 -1.84 19.28
CA LEU A 301 6.90 -1.93 19.70
C LEU A 301 7.40 -3.36 19.80
N LEU A 302 6.49 -4.33 20.02
CA LEU A 302 6.79 -5.74 19.99
C LEU A 302 6.26 -6.35 18.69
N PRO A 303 7.10 -7.05 17.91
CA PRO A 303 6.65 -7.68 16.67
C PRO A 303 5.57 -8.75 16.94
N PRO A 304 4.74 -9.10 15.93
CA PRO A 304 3.75 -10.17 16.06
C PRO A 304 4.38 -11.49 16.52
N SER A 305 3.68 -12.22 17.39
CA SER A 305 4.20 -13.42 18.10
C SER A 305 4.75 -14.54 17.19
N THR A 306 4.32 -14.61 15.94
CA THR A 306 4.82 -15.55 14.93
C THR A 306 6.31 -15.32 14.58
N VAL A 307 6.82 -14.12 14.79
CA VAL A 307 8.20 -13.74 14.45
C VAL A 307 9.12 -13.90 15.66
N THR A 308 8.60 -13.77 16.87
CA THR A 308 9.37 -13.94 18.12
C THR A 308 10.00 -15.34 18.21
N ASN A 309 9.33 -16.38 17.68
CA ASN A 309 9.86 -17.74 17.65
C ASN A 309 11.04 -17.95 16.68
N GLN A 310 11.18 -17.10 15.66
CA GLN A 310 12.32 -17.18 14.73
C GLN A 310 13.56 -16.46 15.28
N LEU A 311 13.38 -15.35 15.98
CA LEU A 311 14.48 -14.58 16.59
C LEU A 311 15.12 -15.34 17.78
N VAL A 312 14.30 -16.06 18.56
CA VAL A 312 14.80 -16.86 19.69
C VAL A 312 15.59 -18.09 19.21
N ASN A 313 15.24 -18.67 18.07
CA ASN A 313 15.94 -19.83 17.51
C ASN A 313 17.23 -19.47 16.76
N SER A 314 17.35 -18.26 16.20
CA SER A 314 18.59 -17.81 15.55
C SER A 314 19.68 -17.36 16.54
N GLY A 315 19.33 -17.05 17.79
CA GLY A 315 20.26 -16.66 18.85
C GLY A 315 20.92 -17.83 19.62
N LYS A 316 20.56 -19.09 19.32
CA LYS A 316 21.11 -20.28 20.00
C LYS A 316 22.19 -21.05 19.21
N THR A 317 22.64 -20.52 18.07
CA THR A 317 23.78 -21.10 17.32
C THR A 317 24.91 -20.09 17.31
N LYS A 318 25.61 -20.01 18.46
CA LYS A 318 27.01 -19.59 18.56
C LYS A 318 27.65 -20.28 19.78
#